data_0c9d0d57bdbca6bbd5c21710516a166b
#
_entry.id   0c9d0d57bdbca6bbd5c21710516a166b
#
_cell.length_a   1.000
_cell.length_b   1.000
_cell.length_c   1.000
_cell.angle_alpha   90.00
_cell.angle_beta   90.00
_cell.angle_gamma   90.00
#
_symmetry.space_group_name_H-M   'P 1'
#
loop_
_entity.id
_entity.type
_entity.pdbx_description
1 polymer ?
#
loop_
_entity_poly.entity_id
_entity_poly.type
_entity_poly.pdbx_seq_one_letter_code
_entity_poly.pdbx_strand_id
1 'polypeptide(L)'
;MNDEPLGDVIPALTRILTPTGVPVSTIVPNPRPKSLIRLTPTGGSSDHTWLAHVMVTVEAWAPTPAAARALAAQARGLILAGAETDDLIHDAEATWPVAYDDPETPSHRATFTTTLTII
;
A
#
# COMPACT_ATOMS: atom_id res chain seq x y z
N MET A 1 16.63 -10.59 -17.63
CA MET A 1 16.59 -9.68 -16.49
C MET A 1 15.22 -9.03 -16.42
N ASN A 2 14.63 -9.01 -15.28
CA ASN A 2 13.35 -8.38 -15.08
C ASN A 2 13.54 -6.93 -14.66
N ASP A 3 13.12 -6.00 -15.53
CA ASP A 3 13.22 -4.56 -15.24
C ASP A 3 11.93 -4.01 -14.65
N GLU A 4 11.04 -4.90 -14.20
CA GLU A 4 9.74 -4.49 -13.66
C GLU A 4 9.87 -4.15 -12.18
N PRO A 5 9.98 -2.86 -11.80
CA PRO A 5 10.14 -2.49 -10.39
C PRO A 5 8.94 -2.88 -9.53
N LEU A 6 7.74 -2.95 -10.12
CA LEU A 6 6.54 -3.32 -9.40
C LEU A 6 6.60 -4.75 -8.89
N GLY A 7 7.29 -5.64 -9.61
CA GLY A 7 7.46 -7.02 -9.19
C GLY A 7 8.20 -7.18 -7.87
N ASP A 8 9.07 -6.22 -7.55
CA ASP A 8 9.84 -6.25 -6.30
C ASP A 8 9.17 -5.46 -5.18
N VAL A 9 8.43 -4.41 -5.54
CA VAL A 9 7.82 -3.49 -4.57
C VAL A 9 6.66 -4.15 -3.83
N ILE A 10 5.82 -4.92 -4.52
CA ILE A 10 4.65 -5.54 -3.88
C ILE A 10 5.06 -6.52 -2.78
N PRO A 11 6.03 -7.44 -2.99
CA PRO A 11 6.50 -8.30 -1.90
C PRO A 11 7.11 -7.49 -0.74
N ALA A 12 7.84 -6.42 -1.02
CA ALA A 12 8.43 -5.58 0.02
C ALA A 12 7.34 -4.91 0.86
N LEU A 13 6.32 -4.33 0.22
CA LEU A 13 5.21 -3.72 0.93
C LEU A 13 4.41 -4.74 1.73
N THR A 14 4.19 -5.93 1.19
CA THR A 14 3.50 -7.00 1.90
C THR A 14 4.23 -7.34 3.20
N ARG A 15 5.55 -7.44 3.13
CA ARG A 15 6.38 -7.71 4.31
C ARG A 15 6.30 -6.57 5.32
N ILE A 16 6.40 -5.32 4.85
CA ILE A 16 6.35 -4.13 5.71
C ILE A 16 5.00 -4.03 6.41
N LEU A 17 3.91 -4.43 5.76
CA LEU A 17 2.56 -4.32 6.28
C LEU A 17 2.12 -5.52 7.13
N THR A 18 2.96 -6.54 7.27
CA THR A 18 2.65 -7.72 8.09
C THR A 18 2.20 -7.36 9.52
N PRO A 19 2.79 -6.35 10.20
CA PRO A 19 2.36 -6.02 11.57
C PRO A 19 0.91 -5.54 11.69
N THR A 20 0.23 -5.19 10.60
CA THR A 20 -1.19 -4.86 10.66
C THR A 20 -2.07 -6.04 11.06
N GLY A 21 -1.57 -7.26 10.84
CA GLY A 21 -2.31 -8.48 11.15
C GLY A 21 -3.45 -8.80 10.19
N VAL A 22 -3.65 -8.02 9.14
CA VAL A 22 -4.70 -8.26 8.16
C VAL A 22 -4.11 -8.79 6.86
N PRO A 23 -4.92 -9.47 6.03
CA PRO A 23 -4.46 -9.89 4.71
C PRO A 23 -4.05 -8.70 3.84
N VAL A 24 -2.92 -8.83 3.17
CA VAL A 24 -2.41 -7.84 2.23
C VAL A 24 -2.31 -8.51 0.86
N SER A 25 -2.97 -7.93 -0.13
CA SER A 25 -3.08 -8.56 -1.45
C SER A 25 -3.24 -7.51 -2.53
N THR A 26 -2.97 -7.88 -3.77
CA THR A 26 -3.25 -7.05 -4.93
C THR A 26 -4.66 -7.31 -5.47
N ILE A 27 -5.32 -8.36 -5.00
CA ILE A 27 -6.71 -8.66 -5.36
C ILE A 27 -7.53 -8.75 -4.07
N VAL A 28 -8.84 -8.57 -4.20
CA VAL A 28 -9.74 -8.78 -3.07
C VAL A 28 -10.05 -10.27 -2.98
N PRO A 29 -9.66 -10.94 -1.87
CA PRO A 29 -9.94 -12.36 -1.71
C PRO A 29 -11.43 -12.67 -1.70
N ASN A 30 -11.77 -13.87 -2.15
CA ASN A 30 -13.14 -14.38 -2.10
C ASN A 30 -13.16 -15.70 -1.33
N PRO A 31 -13.84 -15.80 -0.17
CA PRO A 31 -14.66 -14.76 0.45
C PRO A 31 -13.85 -13.60 0.97
N ARG A 32 -14.46 -12.41 0.96
CA ARG A 32 -13.75 -11.19 1.38
C ARG A 32 -13.59 -11.16 2.90
N PRO A 33 -12.36 -10.97 3.43
CA PRO A 33 -12.15 -10.76 4.86
C PRO A 33 -12.83 -9.48 5.36
N LYS A 34 -13.11 -9.42 6.67
CA LYS A 34 -13.70 -8.24 7.29
C LYS A 34 -12.78 -7.03 7.20
N SER A 35 -11.48 -7.27 7.30
CA SER A 35 -10.45 -6.24 7.16
C SER A 35 -9.38 -6.75 6.24
N LEU A 36 -8.88 -5.90 5.37
CA LEU A 36 -7.80 -6.24 4.45
C LEU A 36 -7.13 -4.98 3.95
N ILE A 37 -5.95 -5.15 3.40
CA ILE A 37 -5.26 -4.10 2.65
C ILE A 37 -5.09 -4.58 1.22
N ARG A 38 -5.54 -3.76 0.27
CA ARG A 38 -5.33 -4.01 -1.14
C ARG A 38 -4.28 -3.04 -1.66
N LEU A 39 -3.30 -3.57 -2.37
CA LEU A 39 -2.25 -2.80 -3.01
C LEU A 39 -2.52 -2.75 -4.51
N THR A 40 -2.67 -1.56 -5.05
CA THR A 40 -2.93 -1.39 -6.48
C THR A 40 -1.80 -0.56 -7.08
N PRO A 41 -0.91 -1.17 -7.86
CA PRO A 41 0.10 -0.40 -8.59
C PRO A 41 -0.59 0.56 -9.56
N THR A 42 -0.21 1.82 -9.52
CA THR A 42 -0.84 2.85 -10.36
C THR A 42 0.14 3.44 -11.37
N GLY A 43 1.33 2.88 -11.46
CA GLY A 43 2.31 3.32 -12.42
C GLY A 43 3.60 3.72 -11.75
N GLY A 44 4.41 4.41 -12.49
CA GLY A 44 5.70 4.86 -12.02
C GLY A 44 6.49 5.46 -13.15
N SER A 45 7.69 5.89 -12.81
CA SER A 45 8.61 6.46 -13.79
C SER A 45 10.03 6.12 -13.35
N SER A 46 10.95 6.18 -14.30
CA SER A 46 12.37 6.18 -13.97
C SER A 46 12.98 7.41 -14.62
N ASP A 47 13.90 8.03 -13.91
CA ASP A 47 14.65 9.12 -14.50
C ASP A 47 15.89 8.54 -15.23
N HIS A 48 16.75 9.41 -15.72
CA HIS A 48 17.95 8.99 -16.43
C HIS A 48 19.05 8.51 -15.47
N THR A 49 18.75 8.37 -14.18
CA THR A 49 19.64 7.78 -13.19
C THR A 49 19.21 6.31 -12.96
N TRP A 50 19.66 5.74 -11.86
CA TRP A 50 19.31 4.37 -11.51
C TRP A 50 18.06 4.26 -10.64
N LEU A 51 17.39 5.39 -10.43
CA LEU A 51 16.24 5.43 -9.51
C LEU A 51 14.95 5.25 -10.28
N ALA A 52 14.10 4.40 -9.77
CA ALA A 52 12.74 4.25 -10.24
C ALA A 52 11.77 4.76 -9.17
N HIS A 53 10.70 5.41 -9.60
CA HIS A 53 9.66 5.91 -8.73
C HIS A 53 8.40 5.11 -9.01
N VAL A 54 7.91 4.39 -8.01
CA VAL A 54 6.80 3.47 -8.16
C VAL A 54 5.65 3.97 -7.30
N MET A 55 4.48 4.12 -7.90
CA MET A 55 3.28 4.56 -7.20
C MET A 55 2.36 3.39 -6.94
N VAL A 56 1.92 3.28 -5.69
CA VAL A 56 0.99 2.24 -5.26
C VAL A 56 -0.13 2.89 -4.46
N THR A 57 -1.36 2.59 -4.85
CA THR A 57 -2.53 2.97 -4.06
C THR A 57 -2.76 1.90 -3.01
N VAL A 58 -2.88 2.33 -1.76
CA VAL A 58 -3.11 1.47 -0.62
C VAL A 58 -4.53 1.67 -0.14
N GLU A 59 -5.34 0.62 -0.21
CA GLU A 59 -6.73 0.65 0.25
C GLU A 59 -6.86 -0.17 1.53
N ALA A 60 -7.28 0.47 2.60
CA ALA A 60 -7.57 -0.20 3.87
C ALA A 60 -9.08 -0.41 3.97
N TRP A 61 -9.49 -1.66 4.06
CA TRP A 61 -10.90 -2.06 4.13
C TRP A 61 -11.20 -2.55 5.53
N ALA A 62 -12.31 -2.08 6.13
CA ALA A 62 -12.70 -2.49 7.47
C ALA A 62 -14.21 -2.36 7.65
N PRO A 63 -14.79 -2.98 8.73
CA PRO A 63 -16.22 -2.95 8.95
C PRO A 63 -16.79 -1.58 9.32
N THR A 64 -15.97 -0.67 9.83
CA THR A 64 -16.42 0.67 10.22
C THR A 64 -15.51 1.75 9.63
N PRO A 65 -16.02 2.98 9.46
CA PRO A 65 -15.19 4.08 8.97
C PRO A 65 -13.97 4.35 9.86
N ALA A 66 -14.17 4.30 11.19
CA ALA A 66 -13.07 4.53 12.12
C ALA A 66 -12.00 3.46 12.02
N ALA A 67 -12.39 2.19 11.88
CA ALA A 67 -11.45 1.09 11.73
C ALA A 67 -10.68 1.19 10.40
N ALA A 68 -11.36 1.58 9.32
CA ALA A 68 -10.69 1.77 8.03
C ALA A 68 -9.66 2.90 8.10
N ARG A 69 -10.00 4.02 8.72
CA ARG A 69 -9.05 5.12 8.88
C ARG A 69 -7.86 4.72 9.76
N ALA A 70 -8.13 4.00 10.85
CA ALA A 70 -7.06 3.55 11.75
C ALA A 70 -6.11 2.58 11.02
N LEU A 71 -6.66 1.66 10.25
CA LEU A 71 -5.85 0.71 9.48
C LEU A 71 -5.02 1.42 8.42
N ALA A 72 -5.61 2.39 7.72
CA ALA A 72 -4.87 3.18 6.73
C ALA A 72 -3.75 4.00 7.38
N ALA A 73 -4.01 4.61 8.52
CA ALA A 73 -2.99 5.37 9.24
C ALA A 73 -1.85 4.48 9.71
N GLN A 74 -2.17 3.28 10.20
CA GLN A 74 -1.16 2.30 10.60
C GLN A 74 -0.31 1.87 9.39
N ALA A 75 -0.96 1.55 8.29
CA ALA A 75 -0.27 1.14 7.07
C ALA A 75 0.68 2.24 6.58
N ARG A 76 0.21 3.48 6.58
CA ARG A 76 1.03 4.62 6.16
C ARG A 76 2.27 4.76 7.04
N GLY A 77 2.08 4.70 8.34
CA GLY A 77 3.20 4.80 9.28
C GLY A 77 4.22 3.68 9.11
N LEU A 78 3.74 2.44 8.89
CA LEU A 78 4.61 1.30 8.67
C LEU A 78 5.41 1.44 7.37
N ILE A 79 4.81 1.95 6.31
CA ILE A 79 5.50 2.15 5.03
C ILE A 79 6.60 3.19 5.19
N LEU A 80 6.29 4.33 5.82
CA LEU A 80 7.28 5.39 6.01
C LEU A 80 8.43 4.94 6.91
N ALA A 81 8.13 4.22 7.99
CA ALA A 81 9.16 3.69 8.88
C ALA A 81 9.95 2.56 8.22
N GLY A 82 9.26 1.65 7.53
CA GLY A 82 9.88 0.50 6.90
C GLY A 82 10.83 0.87 5.77
N ALA A 83 10.54 1.97 5.07
CA ALA A 83 11.39 2.44 4.00
C ALA A 83 12.80 2.80 4.49
N GLU A 84 12.94 3.21 5.74
CA GLU A 84 14.24 3.58 6.30
C GLU A 84 15.16 2.37 6.50
N THR A 85 14.60 1.18 6.60
CA THR A 85 15.35 -0.04 6.89
C THR A 85 15.29 -1.09 5.79
N ASP A 86 14.51 -0.87 4.75
CA ASP A 86 14.37 -1.80 3.64
C ASP A 86 15.49 -1.58 2.62
N ASP A 87 16.13 -2.66 2.21
CA ASP A 87 17.27 -2.57 1.28
C ASP A 87 16.85 -2.16 -0.13
N LEU A 88 15.60 -2.43 -0.52
CA LEU A 88 15.10 -2.09 -1.85
C LEU A 88 14.66 -0.63 -1.93
N ILE A 89 14.03 -0.14 -0.86
CA ILE A 89 13.39 1.18 -0.86
C ILE A 89 14.38 2.22 -0.40
N HIS A 90 14.68 3.18 -1.29
CA HIS A 90 15.57 4.30 -0.99
C HIS A 90 14.81 5.42 -0.27
N ASP A 91 13.58 5.67 -0.64
CA ASP A 91 12.75 6.72 -0.06
C ASP A 91 11.28 6.38 -0.26
N ALA A 92 10.44 6.89 0.61
CA ALA A 92 8.99 6.72 0.51
C ALA A 92 8.28 8.02 0.88
N GLU A 93 7.27 8.34 0.09
CA GLU A 93 6.32 9.42 0.37
C GLU A 93 4.93 8.79 0.41
N ALA A 94 4.04 9.38 1.19
CA ALA A 94 2.67 8.90 1.27
C ALA A 94 1.71 10.05 1.53
N THR A 95 0.62 10.08 0.77
CA THR A 95 -0.44 11.04 1.00
C THR A 95 -1.18 10.73 2.30
N TRP A 96 -1.98 11.67 2.78
CA TRP A 96 -2.85 11.41 3.92
C TRP A 96 -4.02 10.52 3.48
N PRO A 97 -4.44 9.58 4.33
CA PRO A 97 -5.59 8.74 4.01
C PRO A 97 -6.88 9.54 3.87
N VAL A 98 -7.69 9.16 2.89
CA VAL A 98 -8.99 9.75 2.62
C VAL A 98 -10.03 8.65 2.65
N ALA A 99 -11.15 8.91 3.32
CA ALA A 99 -12.27 7.97 3.33
C ALA A 99 -12.84 7.83 1.92
N TYR A 100 -13.09 6.59 1.54
CA TYR A 100 -13.64 6.26 0.23
C TYR A 100 -14.61 5.09 0.38
N ASP A 101 -15.85 5.42 0.75
CA ASP A 101 -16.88 4.42 0.97
C ASP A 101 -17.57 4.06 -0.34
N ASP A 102 -17.80 2.77 -0.53
CA ASP A 102 -18.60 2.28 -1.64
C ASP A 102 -20.01 2.07 -1.13
N PRO A 103 -21.01 2.81 -1.64
CA PRO A 103 -22.38 2.67 -1.15
C PRO A 103 -23.02 1.32 -1.45
N GLU A 104 -22.42 0.56 -2.36
CA GLU A 104 -22.96 -0.76 -2.73
C GLU A 104 -22.42 -1.89 -1.87
N THR A 105 -21.44 -1.61 -0.99
CA THR A 105 -20.86 -2.63 -0.13
C THR A 105 -20.97 -2.21 1.33
N PRO A 106 -21.06 -3.20 2.26
CA PRO A 106 -21.08 -2.88 3.69
C PRO A 106 -19.71 -2.54 4.25
N SER A 107 -18.68 -2.55 3.41
CA SER A 107 -17.32 -2.27 3.85
C SER A 107 -16.98 -0.81 3.64
N HIS A 108 -16.14 -0.29 4.55
CA HIS A 108 -15.63 1.06 4.47
C HIS A 108 -14.17 1.01 4.06
N ARG A 109 -13.75 1.99 3.28
CA ARG A 109 -12.38 2.08 2.78
C ARG A 109 -11.77 3.41 3.14
N ALA A 110 -10.49 3.40 3.45
CA ALA A 110 -9.66 4.59 3.49
C ALA A 110 -8.46 4.35 2.57
N THR A 111 -8.13 5.33 1.77
CA THR A 111 -7.18 5.16 0.67
C THR A 111 -6.11 6.22 0.73
N PHE A 112 -4.87 5.84 0.50
CA PHE A 112 -3.78 6.77 0.26
C PHE A 112 -2.87 6.25 -0.84
N THR A 113 -2.05 7.13 -1.39
CA THR A 113 -1.06 6.74 -2.39
C THR A 113 0.32 6.89 -1.81
N THR A 114 1.14 5.88 -1.99
CA THR A 114 2.56 5.95 -1.64
C THR A 114 3.40 5.95 -2.91
N THR A 115 4.44 6.78 -2.91
CA THR A 115 5.45 6.80 -3.98
C THR A 115 6.74 6.31 -3.38
N LEU A 116 7.26 5.24 -3.93
CA LEU A 116 8.48 4.60 -3.47
C LEU A 116 9.59 4.84 -4.47
N THR A 117 10.73 5.31 -3.98
CA THR A 117 11.93 5.44 -4.79
C THR A 117 12.78 4.21 -4.53
N ILE A 118 13.11 3.48 -5.59
CA ILE A 118 13.91 2.27 -5.51
C ILE A 118 15.12 2.38 -6.44
N ILE A 119 16.14 1.61 -6.10
CA ILE A 119 17.40 1.59 -6.87
C ILE A 119 17.41 0.41 -7.82
#